data_05172fa1b72e7a1376bb30dfad497b6d
#
_entry.id   05172fa1b72e7a1376bb30dfad497b6d
#
_cell.length_a   1.000
_cell.length_b   1.000
_cell.length_c   1.000
_cell.angle_alpha   90.00
_cell.angle_beta   90.00
_cell.angle_gamma   90.00
#
_symmetry.space_group_name_H-M   'P 1'
#
loop_
_entity.id
_entity.type
_entity.pdbx_description
1 polymer ?
#
loop_
_entity_poly.entity_id
_entity_poly.type
_entity_poly.pdbx_seq_one_letter_code
_entity_poly.pdbx_strand_id
1 'polypeptide(L)'
;MNKTELIDAVAERAELSKAAVNKAIDALTDVITSVIAKGNPVALIGFGTFKSVMRSARTGKNPKTGAPLKIAAKAVPKFTAGAGLKAAVAGKKPAAKKAAPAKKAAAKPAAKKPAAKKPAAKK
;
A
#
# COMPACT_ATOMS: atom_id res chain seq x y z
N MET A 1 -20.65 -12.82 5.11
CA MET A 1 -21.12 -11.47 4.71
C MET A 1 -20.87 -11.30 3.22
N ASN A 2 -21.94 -11.16 2.47
CA ASN A 2 -21.90 -10.94 1.01
C ASN A 2 -21.99 -9.44 0.70
N LYS A 3 -21.79 -9.07 -0.59
CA LYS A 3 -21.92 -7.66 -1.03
C LYS A 3 -23.25 -7.05 -0.63
N THR A 4 -24.34 -7.80 -0.77
CA THR A 4 -25.70 -7.35 -0.44
C THR A 4 -25.84 -7.04 1.07
N GLU A 5 -25.39 -7.95 1.92
CA GLU A 5 -25.38 -7.76 3.37
C GLU A 5 -24.51 -6.58 3.82
N LEU A 6 -23.38 -6.37 3.11
CA LEU A 6 -22.53 -5.21 3.35
C LEU A 6 -23.23 -3.90 2.98
N ILE A 7 -23.95 -3.89 1.83
CA ILE A 7 -24.73 -2.73 1.40
C ILE A 7 -25.82 -2.40 2.43
N ASP A 8 -26.52 -3.41 2.95
CA ASP A 8 -27.57 -3.21 3.95
C ASP A 8 -27.00 -2.61 5.23
N ALA A 9 -25.90 -3.17 5.75
CA ALA A 9 -25.26 -2.65 6.94
C ALA A 9 -24.68 -1.23 6.79
N VAL A 10 -24.16 -0.91 5.60
CA VAL A 10 -23.65 0.45 5.31
C VAL A 10 -24.82 1.43 5.12
N ALA A 11 -25.89 1.02 4.45
CA ALA A 11 -27.07 1.85 4.22
C ALA A 11 -27.72 2.27 5.54
N GLU A 12 -27.85 1.32 6.49
CA GLU A 12 -28.37 1.57 7.82
C GLU A 12 -27.48 2.53 8.61
N ARG A 13 -26.15 2.33 8.55
CA ARG A 13 -25.19 3.15 9.31
C ARG A 13 -24.98 4.54 8.74
N ALA A 14 -25.10 4.69 7.42
CA ALA A 14 -24.89 5.94 6.72
C ALA A 14 -26.19 6.71 6.44
N GLU A 15 -27.34 6.14 6.79
CA GLU A 15 -28.68 6.69 6.52
C GLU A 15 -28.91 6.99 5.02
N LEU A 16 -28.32 6.12 4.17
CA LEU A 16 -28.40 6.23 2.72
C LEU A 16 -29.30 5.14 2.12
N SER A 17 -29.83 5.40 0.93
CA SER A 17 -30.55 4.35 0.20
C SER A 17 -29.59 3.23 -0.25
N LYS A 18 -30.06 1.98 -0.22
CA LYS A 18 -29.29 0.80 -0.69
C LYS A 18 -28.76 0.98 -2.11
N ALA A 19 -29.51 1.64 -2.99
CA ALA A 19 -29.09 1.94 -4.36
C ALA A 19 -27.90 2.90 -4.40
N ALA A 20 -27.91 3.94 -3.56
CA ALA A 20 -26.81 4.90 -3.47
C ALA A 20 -25.54 4.24 -2.91
N VAL A 21 -25.68 3.41 -1.87
CA VAL A 21 -24.57 2.65 -1.28
C VAL A 21 -23.97 1.66 -2.27
N ASN A 22 -24.82 0.94 -3.03
CA ASN A 22 -24.33 0.02 -4.06
C ASN A 22 -23.46 0.75 -5.09
N LYS A 23 -23.94 1.88 -5.63
CA LYS A 23 -23.18 2.71 -6.57
C LYS A 23 -21.88 3.23 -5.96
N ALA A 24 -21.91 3.65 -4.69
CA ALA A 24 -20.72 4.14 -4.00
C ALA A 24 -19.65 3.04 -3.81
N ILE A 25 -20.07 1.82 -3.45
CA ILE A 25 -19.15 0.68 -3.30
C ILE A 25 -18.56 0.28 -4.65
N ASP A 26 -19.38 0.23 -5.70
CA ASP A 26 -18.90 -0.10 -7.05
C ASP A 26 -17.90 0.95 -7.54
N ALA A 27 -18.23 2.22 -7.44
CA ALA A 27 -17.31 3.30 -7.80
C ALA A 27 -16.00 3.27 -6.98
N LEU A 28 -16.09 2.99 -5.67
CA LEU A 28 -14.91 2.88 -4.81
C LEU A 28 -14.00 1.74 -5.25
N THR A 29 -14.56 0.56 -5.52
CA THR A 29 -13.77 -0.60 -5.96
C THR A 29 -13.14 -0.37 -7.34
N ASP A 30 -13.85 0.26 -8.26
CA ASP A 30 -13.35 0.60 -9.59
C ASP A 30 -12.19 1.60 -9.54
N VAL A 31 -12.32 2.65 -8.72
CA VAL A 31 -11.26 3.64 -8.52
C VAL A 31 -10.03 2.99 -7.90
N ILE A 32 -10.18 2.21 -6.84
CA ILE A 32 -9.07 1.49 -6.20
C ILE A 32 -8.37 0.58 -7.21
N THR A 33 -9.13 -0.20 -7.98
CA THR A 33 -8.58 -1.11 -8.99
C THR A 33 -7.80 -0.35 -10.06
N SER A 34 -8.36 0.74 -10.57
CA SER A 34 -7.72 1.58 -11.59
C SER A 34 -6.42 2.22 -11.12
N VAL A 35 -6.39 2.69 -9.87
CA VAL A 35 -5.20 3.31 -9.28
C VAL A 35 -4.10 2.27 -9.04
N ILE A 36 -4.46 1.09 -8.54
CA ILE A 36 -3.50 -0.01 -8.31
C ILE A 36 -2.97 -0.55 -9.65
N ALA A 37 -3.80 -0.64 -10.68
CA ALA A 37 -3.37 -1.07 -12.02
C ALA A 37 -2.32 -0.13 -12.61
N LYS A 38 -2.38 1.16 -12.30
CA LYS A 38 -1.37 2.17 -12.67
C LYS A 38 -0.10 2.09 -11.80
N GLY A 39 -0.04 1.18 -10.82
CA GLY A 39 1.09 1.01 -9.90
C GLY A 39 1.08 1.94 -8.69
N ASN A 40 0.08 2.80 -8.54
CA ASN A 40 -0.01 3.73 -7.43
C ASN A 40 -0.66 3.07 -6.20
N PRO A 41 -0.18 3.34 -4.99
CA PRO A 41 -0.80 2.85 -3.78
C PRO A 41 -2.01 3.68 -3.38
N VAL A 42 -3.04 3.04 -2.83
CA VAL A 42 -4.20 3.68 -2.21
C VAL A 42 -4.16 3.44 -0.71
N ALA A 43 -3.97 4.48 0.07
CA ALA A 43 -3.94 4.41 1.52
C ALA A 43 -5.27 4.92 2.12
N LEU A 44 -5.98 4.04 2.82
CA LEU A 44 -7.16 4.37 3.63
C LEU A 44 -6.73 4.41 5.09
N ILE A 45 -6.67 5.62 5.64
CA ILE A 45 -6.22 5.85 7.03
C ILE A 45 -7.12 5.07 8.00
N GLY A 46 -6.50 4.30 8.90
CA GLY A 46 -7.22 3.46 9.88
C GLY A 46 -7.62 2.08 9.35
N PHE A 47 -7.81 1.93 8.03
CA PHE A 47 -8.21 0.67 7.40
C PHE A 47 -7.02 -0.11 6.86
N GLY A 48 -6.26 0.49 5.94
CA GLY A 48 -5.11 -0.17 5.32
C GLY A 48 -4.66 0.46 4.03
N THR A 49 -3.67 -0.17 3.41
CA THR A 49 -3.08 0.29 2.16
C THR A 49 -3.16 -0.80 1.10
N PHE A 50 -3.72 -0.47 -0.03
CA PHE A 50 -3.69 -1.28 -1.25
C PHE A 50 -2.52 -0.84 -2.11
N LYS A 51 -1.69 -1.78 -2.56
CA LYS A 51 -0.54 -1.50 -3.42
C LYS A 51 -0.31 -2.61 -4.43
N SER A 52 0.31 -2.29 -5.54
CA SER A 52 0.83 -3.25 -6.50
C SER A 52 2.25 -3.65 -6.12
N VAL A 53 2.54 -4.94 -6.15
CA VAL A 53 3.89 -5.49 -5.90
C VAL A 53 4.29 -6.35 -7.08
N MET A 54 5.42 -6.04 -7.69
CA MET A 54 6.00 -6.88 -8.73
C MET A 54 6.54 -8.16 -8.11
N ARG A 55 6.02 -9.30 -8.57
CA ARG A 55 6.63 -10.61 -8.31
C ARG A 55 7.62 -10.92 -9.42
N SER A 56 8.86 -11.21 -9.05
CA SER A 56 9.89 -11.64 -9.99
C SER A 56 9.51 -12.95 -10.68
N ALA A 57 10.01 -13.15 -11.88
CA ALA A 57 9.89 -14.41 -12.59
C ALA A 57 10.48 -15.55 -11.73
N ARG A 58 9.80 -16.68 -11.70
CA ARG A 58 10.25 -17.87 -10.98
C ARG A 58 9.97 -19.12 -11.78
N THR A 59 10.76 -20.15 -11.56
CA THR A 59 10.51 -21.48 -12.11
C THR A 59 9.71 -22.28 -11.09
N GLY A 60 8.53 -22.71 -11.48
CA GLY A 60 7.71 -23.67 -10.74
C GLY A 60 7.83 -25.06 -11.35
N LYS A 61 7.30 -26.09 -10.66
CA LYS A 61 7.10 -27.41 -11.24
C LYS A 61 5.61 -27.69 -11.40
N ASN A 62 5.24 -28.26 -12.53
CA ASN A 62 3.87 -28.73 -12.74
C ASN A 62 3.65 -29.98 -11.86
N PRO A 63 2.69 -29.97 -10.92
CA PRO A 63 2.46 -31.11 -10.03
C PRO A 63 2.01 -32.38 -10.75
N LYS A 64 1.47 -32.25 -11.98
CA LYS A 64 0.96 -33.37 -12.76
C LYS A 64 2.00 -34.02 -13.65
N THR A 65 2.94 -33.26 -14.18
CA THR A 65 3.93 -33.72 -15.17
C THR A 65 5.38 -33.60 -14.70
N GLY A 66 5.62 -32.93 -13.57
CA GLY A 66 6.97 -32.67 -13.04
C GLY A 66 7.80 -31.69 -13.88
N ALA A 67 7.30 -31.25 -15.03
CA ALA A 67 8.00 -30.37 -15.94
C ALA A 67 8.21 -28.96 -15.35
N PRO A 68 9.35 -28.30 -15.63
CA PRO A 68 9.59 -26.94 -15.17
C PRO A 68 8.67 -25.95 -15.89
N LEU A 69 7.91 -25.19 -15.12
CA LEU A 69 7.04 -24.13 -15.61
C LEU A 69 7.66 -22.77 -15.32
N LYS A 70 7.98 -22.00 -16.35
CA LYS A 70 8.44 -20.63 -16.21
C LYS A 70 7.26 -19.70 -15.94
N ILE A 71 7.22 -19.12 -14.75
CA ILE A 71 6.21 -18.10 -14.37
C ILE A 71 6.82 -16.73 -14.59
N ALA A 72 6.25 -15.97 -15.53
CA ALA A 72 6.72 -14.62 -15.83
C ALA A 72 6.52 -13.66 -14.62
N ALA A 73 7.33 -12.62 -14.57
CA ALA A 73 7.12 -11.53 -13.62
C ALA A 73 5.76 -10.87 -13.86
N LYS A 74 5.01 -10.64 -12.78
CA LYS A 74 3.72 -9.95 -12.86
C LYS A 74 3.45 -9.10 -11.66
N ALA A 75 2.73 -7.99 -11.87
CA ALA A 75 2.22 -7.16 -10.80
C ALA A 75 1.04 -7.87 -10.09
N VAL A 76 1.08 -7.90 -8.78
CA VAL A 76 0.05 -8.52 -7.94
C VAL A 76 -0.45 -7.49 -6.93
N PRO A 77 -1.76 -7.30 -6.79
CA PRO A 77 -2.31 -6.45 -5.75
C PRO A 77 -2.02 -7.04 -4.37
N LYS A 78 -1.60 -6.19 -3.45
CA LYS A 78 -1.34 -6.55 -2.05
C LYS A 78 -2.07 -5.56 -1.14
N PHE A 79 -2.83 -6.09 -0.20
CA PHE A 79 -3.43 -5.34 0.89
C PHE A 79 -2.55 -5.45 2.14
N THR A 80 -2.30 -4.32 2.78
CA THR A 80 -1.61 -4.23 4.07
C THR A 80 -2.55 -3.59 5.07
N ALA A 81 -3.01 -4.38 6.05
CA ALA A 81 -3.94 -3.89 7.06
C ALA A 81 -3.31 -2.76 7.90
N GLY A 82 -4.07 -1.71 8.12
CA GLY A 82 -3.70 -0.60 8.99
C GLY A 82 -3.74 -0.96 10.47
N ALA A 83 -3.17 -0.10 11.31
CA ALA A 83 -3.16 -0.31 12.76
C ALA A 83 -4.56 -0.36 13.36
N GLY A 84 -5.49 0.47 12.87
CA GLY A 84 -6.88 0.48 13.32
C GLY A 84 -7.60 -0.84 13.04
N LEU A 85 -7.50 -1.35 11.81
CA LEU A 85 -8.10 -2.62 11.44
C LEU A 85 -7.47 -3.79 12.21
N LYS A 86 -6.15 -3.81 12.37
CA LYS A 86 -5.47 -4.83 13.17
C LYS A 86 -5.92 -4.82 14.63
N ALA A 87 -6.05 -3.64 15.23
CA ALA A 87 -6.51 -3.50 16.60
C ALA A 87 -7.97 -3.96 16.77
N ALA A 88 -8.83 -3.63 15.81
CA ALA A 88 -10.23 -4.05 15.82
C ALA A 88 -10.37 -5.57 15.72
N VAL A 89 -9.61 -6.22 14.81
CA VAL A 89 -9.63 -7.68 14.65
C VAL A 89 -8.97 -8.40 15.83
N ALA A 90 -7.92 -7.81 16.42
CA ALA A 90 -7.26 -8.38 17.59
C ALA A 90 -8.01 -8.16 18.92
N GLY A 91 -9.22 -7.58 18.88
CA GLY A 91 -10.02 -7.29 20.07
C GLY A 91 -9.48 -6.18 20.97
N LYS A 92 -8.42 -5.47 20.54
CA LYS A 92 -7.91 -4.29 21.23
C LYS A 92 -8.61 -3.05 20.66
N LYS A 93 -9.37 -2.36 21.50
CA LYS A 93 -9.99 -1.07 21.18
C LYS A 93 -8.93 -0.14 20.56
N PRO A 94 -9.17 0.45 19.38
CA PRO A 94 -8.19 1.34 18.79
C PRO A 94 -8.03 2.57 19.70
N ALA A 95 -6.93 2.64 20.41
CA ALA A 95 -6.53 3.90 21.00
C ALA A 95 -6.24 4.85 19.82
N ALA A 96 -7.02 5.92 19.72
CA ALA A 96 -6.78 6.99 18.78
C ALA A 96 -5.39 7.59 19.06
N LYS A 97 -4.38 7.05 18.41
CA LYS A 97 -3.06 7.64 18.44
C LYS A 97 -3.11 8.86 17.53
N LYS A 98 -3.21 10.04 18.17
CA LYS A 98 -2.93 11.33 17.55
C LYS A 98 -1.78 11.17 16.57
N ALA A 99 -2.00 11.67 15.34
CA ALA A 99 -0.93 11.81 14.36
C ALA A 99 0.24 12.54 15.01
N ALA A 100 1.35 11.84 15.17
CA ALA A 100 2.59 12.48 15.53
C ALA A 100 3.01 13.35 14.33
N PRO A 101 3.35 14.63 14.54
CA PRO A 101 3.82 15.46 13.45
C PRO A 101 5.11 14.88 12.89
N ALA A 102 5.17 14.78 11.58
CA ALA A 102 6.37 14.39 10.86
C ALA A 102 7.51 15.31 11.28
N LYS A 103 8.47 14.77 12.00
CA LYS A 103 9.71 15.47 12.34
C LYS A 103 10.45 15.71 11.03
N LYS A 104 10.55 16.98 10.64
CA LYS A 104 11.41 17.45 9.57
C LYS A 104 12.78 16.80 9.73
N ALA A 105 13.21 16.05 8.75
CA ALA A 105 14.59 15.64 8.63
C ALA A 105 15.43 16.90 8.44
N ALA A 106 16.26 17.18 9.39
CA ALA A 106 17.19 18.29 9.35
C ALA A 106 18.17 18.11 8.19
N ALA A 107 18.36 19.18 7.45
CA ALA A 107 19.30 19.27 6.36
C ALA A 107 20.71 18.91 6.83
N LYS A 108 21.35 18.09 6.04
CA LYS A 108 22.75 17.71 6.15
C LYS A 108 23.61 18.93 5.81
N PRO A 109 24.52 19.38 6.66
CA PRO A 109 25.48 20.40 6.27
C PRO A 109 26.53 19.82 5.34
N ALA A 110 26.79 20.55 4.25
CA ALA A 110 27.78 20.20 3.26
C ALA A 110 29.19 20.11 3.88
N ALA A 111 29.85 19.00 3.61
CA ALA A 111 31.25 18.84 3.96
C ALA A 111 32.12 19.76 3.11
N LYS A 112 32.86 20.62 3.76
CA LYS A 112 33.91 21.43 3.19
C LYS A 112 35.03 20.54 2.68
N LYS A 113 35.37 20.68 1.42
CA LYS A 113 36.52 20.10 0.76
C LYS A 113 37.76 20.99 1.07
N PRO A 114 38.81 20.52 1.70
CA PRO A 114 40.05 21.31 1.77
C PRO A 114 40.82 21.16 0.45
N ALA A 115 41.23 22.28 -0.09
CA ALA A 115 42.07 22.37 -1.24
C ALA A 115 43.44 21.77 -1.00
N ALA A 116 43.86 20.89 -1.88
CA ALA A 116 45.22 20.40 -1.90
C ALA A 116 46.18 21.48 -2.42
N LYS A 117 47.09 21.87 -1.59
CA LYS A 117 48.19 22.77 -1.89
C LYS A 117 49.30 21.98 -2.61
N LYS A 118 49.62 22.37 -3.83
CA LYS A 118 50.70 21.82 -4.61
C LYS A 118 51.98 22.59 -4.27
N PRO A 119 53.05 21.96 -3.85
CA PRO A 119 54.36 22.63 -3.86
C PRO A 119 55.07 22.41 -5.18
N ALA A 120 55.55 23.50 -5.73
CA ALA A 120 56.40 23.51 -6.89
C ALA A 120 57.77 22.90 -6.52
N ALA A 121 58.25 21.99 -7.34
CA ALA A 121 59.64 21.52 -7.29
C ALA A 121 60.46 22.32 -8.28
N LYS A 122 61.54 22.83 -7.77
CA LYS A 122 62.59 23.57 -8.51
C LYS A 122 63.71 22.59 -8.84
N LYS A 123 64.22 22.71 -10.02
CA LYS A 123 65.48 22.25 -10.61
C LYS A 123 65.43 21.00 -11.45
#